data_0aa7fb33d8d6bc2bba7910796f410fb1
#
_entry.id   0aa7fb33d8d6bc2bba7910796f410fb1
#
_cell.length_a   1.000
_cell.length_b   1.000
_cell.length_c   1.000
_cell.angle_alpha   90.00
_cell.angle_beta   90.00
_cell.angle_gamma   90.00
#
_symmetry.space_group_name_H-M   'P 1'
#
loop_
_entity.id
_entity.type
_entity.pdbx_description
1 polymer ?
#
loop_
_entity_poly.entity_id
_entity_poly.type
_entity_poly.pdbx_seq_one_letter_code
_entity_poly.pdbx_strand_id
1 'polypeptide(L)'
;MGLIGGQQHTEDDVATWGPGNFDNDAARDHLFEMARGLAEQIEQALEAATFHKLSGRGSAEVAELLEPVLPNVEVICVLHETIGGGFLPEPDAVDEWQSRFEQLCEANSAERREVIRATFERLRQLAQQCWEE
;
A
#
# COMPACT_ATOMS: atom_id res chain seq x y z
N MET A 1 -12.58 -39.83 -8.50
CA MET A 1 -12.59 -39.10 -7.90
C MET A 1 -12.57 -38.61 -7.52
N GLY A 2 -12.63 -38.96 -7.64
CA GLY A 2 -12.61 -38.04 -7.01
C GLY A 2 -12.53 -37.86 -6.72
N LEU A 3 -12.33 -37.94 -7.05
CA LEU A 3 -12.32 -37.37 -6.49
C LEU A 3 -12.20 -37.09 -6.10
N ILE A 4 -12.18 -37.43 -6.26
CA ILE A 4 -12.17 -36.79 -5.64
C ILE A 4 -12.30 -36.51 -5.17
N GLY A 5 -12.48 -36.97 -5.31
CA GLY A 5 -12.67 -36.26 -4.47
C GLY A 5 -12.68 -35.84 -4.09
N GLY A 6 -12.81 -36.12 -4.16
CA GLY A 6 -12.88 -35.34 -3.46
C GLY A 6 -12.71 -34.80 -3.27
N GLN A 7 -12.48 -34.47 -3.32
CA GLN A 7 -12.37 -33.68 -2.94
C GLN A 7 -12.49 -33.11 -2.53
N GLN A 8 -12.53 -33.17 -2.45
CA GLN A 8 -12.72 -32.43 -1.93
C GLN A 8 -12.99 -31.99 -1.31
N HIS A 9 -13.18 -31.83 -0.99
CA HIS A 9 -13.52 -31.06 -0.26
C HIS A 9 -13.77 -30.50 0.32
N THR A 10 -14.13 -30.69 0.59
CA THR A 10 -14.44 -30.13 1.11
C THR A 10 -14.61 -29.51 1.50
N GLU A 11 -14.99 -29.44 1.77
CA GLU A 11 -15.00 -28.71 2.22
C GLU A 11 -14.78 -27.72 2.40
N ASP A 12 -15.42 -27.70 2.39
CA ASP A 12 -14.86 -26.40 2.40
C ASP A 12 -15.89 -25.33 2.36
N ASP A 13 -16.00 -24.54 3.39
CA ASP A 13 -17.02 -23.52 3.56
C ASP A 13 -16.65 -22.19 2.93
N VAL A 14 -15.44 -22.06 2.43
CA VAL A 14 -14.95 -20.82 1.86
C VAL A 14 -15.20 -20.80 0.36
N ALA A 15 -15.80 -19.72 -0.14
CA ALA A 15 -16.01 -19.59 -1.58
C ALA A 15 -14.67 -19.58 -2.30
N THR A 16 -14.52 -20.48 -3.25
CA THR A 16 -13.29 -20.63 -4.00
C THR A 16 -13.55 -20.32 -5.48
N TRP A 17 -12.81 -19.35 -6.01
CA TRP A 17 -13.01 -18.86 -7.37
C TRP A 17 -12.10 -19.56 -8.37
N GLY A 18 -11.06 -20.25 -7.88
CA GLY A 18 -10.10 -20.91 -8.73
C GLY A 18 -9.01 -21.56 -7.91
N PRO A 19 -7.95 -22.05 -8.57
CA PRO A 19 -6.90 -22.80 -7.89
C PRO A 19 -5.80 -21.95 -7.24
N GLY A 20 -5.82 -20.63 -7.45
CA GLY A 20 -4.77 -19.77 -6.91
C GLY A 20 -4.89 -19.58 -5.41
N ASN A 21 -3.78 -19.17 -4.80
CA ASN A 21 -3.74 -18.98 -3.35
C ASN A 21 -4.65 -17.88 -2.87
N PHE A 22 -5.01 -16.93 -3.73
CA PHE A 22 -5.88 -15.81 -3.37
C PHE A 22 -7.24 -15.91 -4.04
N ASP A 23 -7.63 -17.10 -4.49
CA ASP A 23 -8.91 -17.31 -5.15
C ASP A 23 -9.98 -17.75 -4.17
N ASN A 24 -10.00 -17.16 -2.98
CA ASN A 24 -11.05 -17.40 -2.00
C ASN A 24 -11.17 -16.16 -1.11
N ASP A 25 -12.32 -16.07 -0.42
CA ASP A 25 -12.66 -14.90 0.37
C ASP A 25 -11.70 -14.67 1.53
N ALA A 26 -11.30 -15.75 2.21
CA ALA A 26 -10.43 -15.62 3.38
C ALA A 26 -9.08 -15.04 2.98
N ALA A 27 -8.53 -15.54 1.86
CA ALA A 27 -7.23 -15.03 1.40
C ALA A 27 -7.33 -13.59 0.93
N ARG A 28 -8.47 -13.22 0.31
CA ARG A 28 -8.68 -11.83 -0.10
C ARG A 28 -8.81 -10.91 1.10
N ASP A 29 -9.48 -11.36 2.15
CA ASP A 29 -9.57 -10.60 3.38
C ASP A 29 -8.19 -10.41 4.00
N HIS A 30 -7.36 -11.44 3.96
CA HIS A 30 -6.00 -11.35 4.47
C HIS A 30 -5.20 -10.31 3.68
N LEU A 31 -5.32 -10.34 2.36
CA LEU A 31 -4.64 -9.36 1.50
C LEU A 31 -5.09 -7.95 1.83
N PHE A 32 -6.40 -7.77 2.01
CA PHE A 32 -6.94 -6.45 2.37
C PHE A 32 -6.33 -5.95 3.68
N GLU A 33 -6.26 -6.81 4.70
CA GLU A 33 -5.73 -6.39 5.99
C GLU A 33 -4.24 -6.08 5.92
N MET A 34 -3.49 -6.85 5.13
CA MET A 34 -2.07 -6.55 4.94
C MET A 34 -1.86 -5.19 4.30
N ALA A 35 -2.59 -4.91 3.22
CA ALA A 35 -2.44 -3.64 2.52
C ALA A 35 -2.90 -2.48 3.40
N ARG A 36 -3.97 -2.67 4.16
CA ARG A 36 -4.45 -1.63 5.08
C ARG A 36 -3.41 -1.36 6.16
N GLY A 37 -2.74 -2.40 6.64
CA GLY A 37 -1.67 -2.24 7.63
C GLY A 37 -0.50 -1.44 7.08
N LEU A 38 -0.16 -1.64 5.81
CA LEU A 38 0.90 -0.86 5.18
C LEU A 38 0.48 0.61 5.06
N ALA A 39 -0.78 0.87 4.73
CA ALA A 39 -1.29 2.24 4.68
C ALA A 39 -1.23 2.91 6.05
N GLU A 40 -1.54 2.18 7.11
CA GLU A 40 -1.43 2.72 8.45
C GLU A 40 0.00 3.06 8.80
N GLN A 41 0.95 2.23 8.38
CA GLN A 41 2.37 2.51 8.62
C GLN A 41 2.81 3.77 7.89
N ILE A 42 2.29 4.00 6.67
CA ILE A 42 2.59 5.23 5.94
C ILE A 42 2.10 6.44 6.73
N GLU A 43 0.87 6.40 7.20
CA GLU A 43 0.30 7.52 7.95
C GLU A 43 1.04 7.76 9.25
N GLN A 44 1.41 6.69 9.96
CA GLN A 44 2.16 6.82 11.20
C GLN A 44 3.54 7.42 10.96
N ALA A 45 4.20 7.01 9.87
CA ALA A 45 5.52 7.55 9.54
C ALA A 45 5.45 9.03 9.21
N LEU A 46 4.45 9.43 8.42
CA LEU A 46 4.29 10.84 8.07
C LEU A 46 3.96 11.68 9.31
N GLU A 47 3.13 11.14 10.18
CA GLU A 47 2.74 11.83 11.40
C GLU A 47 3.93 12.01 12.33
N ALA A 48 4.72 10.95 12.53
CA ALA A 48 5.89 11.01 13.38
C ALA A 48 6.93 11.97 12.83
N ALA A 49 7.15 11.94 11.50
CA ALA A 49 8.12 12.85 10.87
C ALA A 49 7.67 14.30 11.00
N THR A 50 6.37 14.56 10.84
CA THR A 50 5.83 15.90 11.01
C THR A 50 6.07 16.41 12.42
N PHE A 51 5.78 15.57 13.41
CA PHE A 51 5.98 15.93 14.80
C PHE A 51 7.45 16.27 15.09
N HIS A 52 8.35 15.43 14.59
CA HIS A 52 9.78 15.64 14.84
C HIS A 52 10.27 16.91 14.15
N LYS A 53 9.79 17.20 12.96
CA LYS A 53 10.18 18.43 12.27
C LYS A 53 9.68 19.65 13.01
N LEU A 54 8.44 19.63 13.47
CA LEU A 54 7.87 20.75 14.23
C LEU A 54 8.56 20.93 15.58
N SER A 55 9.13 19.87 16.12
CA SER A 55 9.85 19.93 17.39
C SER A 55 11.30 20.38 17.24
N GLY A 56 11.70 20.76 16.00
CA GLY A 56 13.05 21.24 15.75
C GLY A 56 14.10 20.15 15.62
N ARG A 57 13.68 18.90 15.39
CA ARG A 57 14.63 17.81 15.22
C ARG A 57 15.33 17.91 13.88
N GLY A 58 16.53 17.31 13.82
CA GLY A 58 17.34 17.39 12.61
C GLY A 58 16.75 16.64 11.44
N SER A 59 17.18 17.06 10.23
CA SER A 59 16.67 16.44 9.01
C SER A 59 17.05 14.97 8.90
N ALA A 60 18.16 14.54 9.51
CA ALA A 60 18.55 13.13 9.48
C ALA A 60 17.53 12.25 10.20
N GLU A 61 17.02 12.74 11.34
CA GLU A 61 16.01 12.00 12.08
C GLU A 61 14.69 11.95 11.33
N VAL A 62 14.30 13.07 10.68
CA VAL A 62 13.10 13.12 9.88
C VAL A 62 13.22 12.15 8.71
N ALA A 63 14.38 12.14 8.03
CA ALA A 63 14.59 11.24 6.90
C ALA A 63 14.46 9.78 7.31
N GLU A 64 14.99 9.44 8.50
CA GLU A 64 14.90 8.08 9.00
C GLU A 64 13.46 7.65 9.23
N LEU A 65 12.65 8.55 9.78
CA LEU A 65 11.23 8.26 10.00
C LEU A 65 10.46 8.10 8.72
N LEU A 66 10.90 8.72 7.63
CA LEU A 66 10.23 8.63 6.33
C LEU A 66 10.62 7.38 5.53
N GLU A 67 11.63 6.64 5.97
CA GLU A 67 12.15 5.51 5.20
C GLU A 67 11.11 4.47 4.80
N PRO A 68 10.14 4.11 5.64
CA PRO A 68 9.17 3.09 5.23
C PRO A 68 8.10 3.57 4.26
N VAL A 69 7.99 4.89 4.00
CA VAL A 69 6.87 5.41 3.24
C VAL A 69 6.86 4.91 1.79
N LEU A 70 7.93 5.17 1.04
CA LEU A 70 7.95 4.80 -0.37
C LEU A 70 7.93 3.28 -0.60
N PRO A 71 8.70 2.48 0.17
CA PRO A 71 8.58 1.03 0.00
C PRO A 71 7.16 0.52 0.28
N ASN A 72 6.47 1.07 1.27
CA ASN A 72 5.11 0.63 1.56
C ASN A 72 4.14 1.03 0.46
N VAL A 73 4.30 2.23 -0.11
CA VAL A 73 3.49 2.65 -1.26
C VAL A 73 3.71 1.68 -2.42
N GLU A 74 4.95 1.34 -2.69
CA GLU A 74 5.25 0.44 -3.81
C GLU A 74 4.68 -0.95 -3.57
N VAL A 75 4.78 -1.47 -2.35
CA VAL A 75 4.24 -2.80 -2.04
C VAL A 75 2.72 -2.83 -2.22
N ILE A 76 2.03 -1.78 -1.80
CA ILE A 76 0.58 -1.70 -2.01
C ILE A 76 0.26 -1.78 -3.50
N CYS A 77 1.01 -1.04 -4.33
CA CYS A 77 0.80 -1.08 -5.77
C CYS A 77 1.05 -2.47 -6.35
N VAL A 78 2.16 -3.10 -5.95
CA VAL A 78 2.52 -4.43 -6.45
C VAL A 78 1.46 -5.46 -6.06
N LEU A 79 0.99 -5.41 -4.82
CA LEU A 79 -0.02 -6.35 -4.37
C LEU A 79 -1.29 -6.21 -5.21
N HIS A 80 -1.72 -4.98 -5.45
CA HIS A 80 -2.93 -4.75 -6.22
C HIS A 80 -2.75 -5.17 -7.68
N GLU A 81 -1.62 -4.82 -8.29
CA GLU A 81 -1.38 -5.09 -9.71
C GLU A 81 -1.15 -6.57 -9.98
N THR A 82 -0.52 -7.26 -9.05
CA THR A 82 -0.14 -8.66 -9.25
C THR A 82 -1.26 -9.62 -8.88
N ILE A 83 -1.89 -9.38 -7.74
CA ILE A 83 -2.91 -10.30 -7.23
C ILE A 83 -4.31 -9.82 -7.59
N GLY A 84 -4.49 -8.51 -7.61
CA GLY A 84 -5.80 -7.90 -7.84
C GLY A 84 -6.57 -7.80 -6.54
N GLY A 85 -7.23 -6.69 -6.32
CA GLY A 85 -7.99 -6.48 -5.10
C GLY A 85 -7.10 -5.99 -3.97
N GLY A 86 -7.55 -6.19 -2.75
CA GLY A 86 -6.88 -5.65 -1.60
C GLY A 86 -7.30 -4.23 -1.33
N PHE A 87 -6.66 -3.59 -0.35
CA PHE A 87 -7.00 -2.24 0.05
C PHE A 87 -6.26 -1.21 -0.80
N LEU A 88 -6.99 -0.20 -1.25
CA LEU A 88 -6.40 1.00 -1.86
C LEU A 88 -6.96 2.22 -1.14
N PRO A 89 -6.11 3.20 -0.82
CA PRO A 89 -6.59 4.44 -0.23
C PRO A 89 -7.37 5.26 -1.25
N GLU A 90 -8.14 6.24 -0.77
CA GLU A 90 -8.82 7.16 -1.68
C GLU A 90 -7.78 8.03 -2.39
N PRO A 91 -8.07 8.48 -3.63
CA PRO A 91 -7.12 9.35 -4.34
C PRO A 91 -6.72 10.59 -3.55
N ASP A 92 -7.67 11.19 -2.82
CA ASP A 92 -7.36 12.36 -2.01
C ASP A 92 -6.36 12.05 -0.91
N ALA A 93 -6.45 10.87 -0.33
CA ALA A 93 -5.49 10.45 0.69
C ALA A 93 -4.10 10.29 0.10
N VAL A 94 -4.00 9.75 -1.12
CA VAL A 94 -2.72 9.61 -1.80
C VAL A 94 -2.10 10.98 -2.05
N ASP A 95 -2.92 11.93 -2.51
CA ASP A 95 -2.44 13.30 -2.76
C ASP A 95 -1.93 13.94 -1.47
N GLU A 96 -2.62 13.71 -0.37
CA GLU A 96 -2.18 14.24 0.92
C GLU A 96 -0.88 13.61 1.37
N TRP A 97 -0.74 12.30 1.22
CA TRP A 97 0.51 11.60 1.54
C TRP A 97 1.67 12.18 0.74
N GLN A 98 1.47 12.38 -0.56
CA GLN A 98 2.51 12.90 -1.41
C GLN A 98 2.91 14.30 -0.99
N SER A 99 1.94 15.16 -0.75
CA SER A 99 2.19 16.53 -0.35
C SER A 99 2.99 16.57 0.96
N ARG A 100 2.58 15.79 1.95
CA ARG A 100 3.28 15.75 3.23
C ARG A 100 4.68 15.19 3.09
N PHE A 101 4.82 14.12 2.30
CA PHE A 101 6.14 13.52 2.10
C PHE A 101 7.09 14.51 1.44
N GLU A 102 6.62 15.20 0.40
CA GLU A 102 7.46 16.15 -0.32
C GLU A 102 7.84 17.34 0.54
N GLN A 103 6.96 17.75 1.45
CA GLN A 103 7.30 18.83 2.38
C GLN A 103 8.33 18.41 3.41
N LEU A 104 8.33 17.15 3.79
CA LEU A 104 9.22 16.63 4.82
C LEU A 104 10.55 16.13 4.26
N CYS A 105 10.54 15.64 3.04
CA CYS A 105 11.70 15.02 2.42
C CYS A 105 12.58 16.07 1.75
N GLU A 106 13.88 16.01 2.02
CA GLU A 106 14.85 16.91 1.39
C GLU A 106 15.51 16.16 0.24
N ALA A 107 14.82 16.12 -0.89
CA ALA A 107 15.34 15.46 -2.08
C ALA A 107 16.39 16.36 -2.73
N ASN A 108 17.59 15.80 -2.93
CA ASN A 108 18.73 16.60 -3.39
C ASN A 108 18.91 16.60 -4.91
N SER A 109 18.17 15.77 -5.63
CA SER A 109 18.35 15.67 -7.07
C SER A 109 17.01 15.58 -7.78
N ALA A 110 17.03 16.01 -9.05
CA ALA A 110 15.85 15.89 -9.90
C ALA A 110 15.45 14.44 -10.08
N GLU A 111 16.44 13.55 -10.17
CA GLU A 111 16.20 12.13 -10.33
C GLU A 111 15.44 11.57 -9.12
N ARG A 112 15.86 11.95 -7.92
CA ARG A 112 15.19 11.48 -6.70
C ARG A 112 13.77 12.02 -6.63
N ARG A 113 13.57 13.29 -6.97
CA ARG A 113 12.24 13.89 -6.95
C ARG A 113 11.32 13.19 -7.95
N GLU A 114 11.86 12.78 -9.11
CA GLU A 114 11.07 12.09 -10.10
C GLU A 114 10.65 10.69 -9.62
N VAL A 115 11.54 9.98 -8.93
CA VAL A 115 11.19 8.68 -8.36
C VAL A 115 10.06 8.82 -7.34
N ILE A 116 10.14 9.85 -6.49
CA ILE A 116 9.10 10.10 -5.50
C ILE A 116 7.76 10.37 -6.19
N ARG A 117 7.78 11.26 -7.17
CA ARG A 117 6.57 11.62 -7.89
C ARG A 117 5.95 10.40 -8.58
N ALA A 118 6.79 9.63 -9.27
CA ALA A 118 6.29 8.47 -10.01
C ALA A 118 5.70 7.40 -9.09
N THR A 119 6.30 7.23 -7.91
CA THR A 119 5.81 6.24 -6.94
C THR A 119 4.40 6.58 -6.48
N PHE A 120 4.18 7.84 -6.08
CA PHE A 120 2.85 8.25 -5.64
C PHE A 120 1.86 8.30 -6.80
N GLU A 121 2.31 8.70 -7.98
CA GLU A 121 1.43 8.75 -9.15
C GLU A 121 0.89 7.36 -9.50
N ARG A 122 1.73 6.34 -9.39
CA ARG A 122 1.31 4.97 -9.65
C ARG A 122 0.17 4.56 -8.72
N LEU A 123 0.34 4.84 -7.42
CA LEU A 123 -0.70 4.52 -6.45
C LEU A 123 -1.96 5.33 -6.70
N ARG A 124 -1.79 6.60 -7.04
CA ARG A 124 -2.94 7.47 -7.30
C ARG A 124 -3.77 6.98 -8.47
N GLN A 125 -3.11 6.54 -9.54
CA GLN A 125 -3.83 6.02 -10.70
C GLN A 125 -4.61 4.76 -10.35
N LEU A 126 -4.01 3.85 -9.58
CA LEU A 126 -4.72 2.65 -9.15
C LEU A 126 -5.91 3.00 -8.28
N ALA A 127 -5.73 3.95 -7.37
CA ALA A 127 -6.79 4.38 -6.48
C ALA A 127 -7.94 5.01 -7.28
N GLN A 128 -7.62 5.84 -8.28
CA GLN A 128 -8.65 6.44 -9.10
C GLN A 128 -9.47 5.41 -9.84
N GLN A 129 -8.81 4.41 -10.40
CA GLN A 129 -9.52 3.36 -11.13
C GLN A 129 -10.48 2.60 -10.21
N CYS A 130 -10.08 2.41 -8.97
CA CYS A 130 -10.89 1.64 -8.02
C CYS A 130 -12.03 2.46 -7.44
N TRP A 131 -11.77 3.71 -7.09
CA TRP A 131 -12.73 4.51 -6.33
C TRP A 131 -13.69 5.33 -7.18
N GLU A 132 -13.35 5.56 -8.45
CA GLU A 132 -14.16 6.41 -9.31
C GLU A 132 -14.98 5.63 -10.32
N GLU A 133 -15.06 4.32 -10.17
CA GLU A 133 -15.91 3.54 -11.05
C GLU A 133 -17.37 3.52 -10.61
#